data_d25f87eefbaff32f7db770299e78350e
#
_entry.id   d25f87eefbaff32f7db770299e78350e
#
_cell.length_a   1.000
_cell.length_b   1.000
_cell.length_c   1.000
_cell.angle_alpha   90.00
_cell.angle_beta   90.00
_cell.angle_gamma   90.00
#
_symmetry.space_group_name_H-M   'P 1'
#
loop_
_entity.id
_entity.type
_entity.pdbx_description
1 polymer ?
#
loop_
_entity_poly.entity_id
_entity_poly.type
_entity_poly.pdbx_seq_one_letter_code
_entity_poly.pdbx_strand_id
1 'polypeptide(L)'
;MKRAVLLYSAAIAAAALTLQWLEYRYAVRALSTEVYIGAVAIGFTALGLWAGYRLTSRGPKTAFEKNDRAIAALGISGRELEVLALLALGSSNKEIADRLCVSPHTVKTHLGHLYDKLDVARRTQAVQKARELRILP
;
A
#
# COMPACT_ATOMS: atom_id res chain seq x y z
N MET A 1 15.67 -5.19 -8.51
CA MET A 1 15.26 -6.44 -7.84
C MET A 1 16.38 -7.50 -7.82
N LYS A 2 17.04 -7.82 -8.92
CA LYS A 2 18.12 -8.86 -8.95
C LYS A 2 19.33 -8.57 -8.01
N ARG A 3 19.75 -7.31 -7.86
CA ARG A 3 20.85 -6.92 -6.96
C ARG A 3 20.54 -7.10 -5.48
N ALA A 4 19.30 -6.83 -5.06
CA ALA A 4 18.87 -7.03 -3.69
C ALA A 4 18.83 -8.53 -3.32
N VAL A 5 18.33 -9.38 -4.21
CA VAL A 5 18.30 -10.83 -4.02
C VAL A 5 19.73 -11.40 -3.89
N LEU A 6 20.66 -10.95 -4.73
CA LEU A 6 22.07 -11.35 -4.66
C LEU A 6 22.75 -10.90 -3.36
N LEU A 7 22.46 -9.70 -2.88
CA LEU A 7 22.99 -9.20 -1.61
C LEU A 7 22.45 -9.99 -0.41
N TYR A 8 21.16 -10.33 -0.41
CA TYR A 8 20.56 -11.12 0.65
C TYR A 8 21.05 -12.58 0.64
N SER A 9 21.19 -13.20 -0.54
CA SER A 9 21.76 -14.56 -0.62
C SER A 9 23.23 -14.60 -0.20
N ALA A 10 24.03 -13.61 -0.56
CA ALA A 10 25.40 -13.48 -0.12
C ALA A 10 25.51 -13.26 1.41
N ALA A 11 24.63 -12.45 1.98
CA ALA A 11 24.57 -12.21 3.43
C ALA A 11 24.19 -13.50 4.19
N ILE A 12 23.23 -14.28 3.69
CA ILE A 12 22.85 -15.57 4.29
C ILE A 12 23.99 -16.57 4.19
N ALA A 13 24.67 -16.65 3.05
CA ALA A 13 25.82 -17.53 2.88
C ALA A 13 26.99 -17.14 3.82
N ALA A 14 27.28 -15.85 3.95
CA ALA A 14 28.29 -15.33 4.88
C ALA A 14 27.94 -15.64 6.34
N ALA A 15 26.66 -15.49 6.73
CA ALA A 15 26.18 -15.84 8.06
C ALA A 15 26.33 -17.35 8.35
N ALA A 16 26.02 -18.20 7.38
CA ALA A 16 26.20 -19.64 7.51
C ALA A 16 27.69 -20.05 7.67
N LEU A 17 28.58 -19.45 6.88
CA LEU A 17 30.02 -19.68 6.96
C LEU A 17 30.62 -19.18 8.28
N THR A 18 30.16 -18.02 8.79
CA THR A 18 30.61 -17.54 10.10
C THR A 18 30.11 -18.41 11.24
N LEU A 19 28.88 -18.93 11.14
CA LEU A 19 28.33 -19.87 12.12
C LEU A 19 29.16 -21.17 12.15
N GLN A 20 29.47 -21.74 10.98
CA GLN A 20 30.25 -22.95 10.83
C GLN A 20 31.68 -22.77 11.33
N TRP A 21 32.29 -21.59 11.11
CA TRP A 21 33.61 -21.25 11.63
C TRP A 21 33.59 -21.08 13.16
N LEU A 22 32.53 -20.53 13.73
CA LEU A 22 32.31 -20.38 15.18
C LEU A 22 32.14 -21.75 15.86
N GLU A 23 31.38 -22.66 15.23
CA GLU A 23 31.26 -24.06 15.66
C GLU A 23 32.61 -24.76 15.76
N TYR A 24 33.40 -24.62 14.72
CA TYR A 24 34.71 -25.29 14.66
C TYR A 24 35.67 -24.78 15.73
N ARG A 25 35.56 -23.54 16.14
CA ARG A 25 36.58 -22.92 17.02
C ARG A 25 36.22 -22.79 18.50
N TYR A 26 34.94 -22.61 18.87
CA TYR A 26 34.61 -22.19 20.24
C TYR A 26 33.35 -22.76 20.90
N ALA A 27 32.33 -23.20 20.22
CA ALA A 27 31.01 -23.40 20.82
C ALA A 27 30.74 -24.82 21.34
N VAL A 28 31.30 -25.87 20.75
CA VAL A 28 30.87 -27.26 20.99
C VAL A 28 31.38 -27.81 22.33
N ARG A 29 32.39 -27.20 22.95
CA ARG A 29 32.95 -27.68 24.21
C ARG A 29 32.32 -27.10 25.49
N ALA A 30 31.53 -26.04 25.39
CA ALA A 30 31.03 -25.31 26.58
C ALA A 30 29.52 -25.35 26.77
N LEU A 31 28.71 -25.60 25.74
CA LEU A 31 27.25 -25.59 25.79
C LEU A 31 26.70 -26.96 25.43
N SER A 32 25.71 -27.45 26.17
CA SER A 32 25.00 -28.67 25.79
C SER A 32 24.37 -28.48 24.41
N THR A 33 24.36 -29.54 23.60
CA THR A 33 23.81 -29.54 22.23
C THR A 33 22.40 -28.97 22.17
N GLU A 34 21.60 -29.17 23.22
CA GLU A 34 20.23 -28.66 23.34
C GLU A 34 20.17 -27.13 23.41
N VAL A 35 21.06 -26.50 24.16
CA VAL A 35 21.15 -25.03 24.28
C VAL A 35 21.57 -24.40 22.95
N TYR A 36 22.49 -25.04 22.24
CA TYR A 36 22.92 -24.59 20.91
C TYR A 36 21.78 -24.66 19.91
N ILE A 37 21.08 -25.80 19.81
CA ILE A 37 19.91 -25.94 18.92
C ILE A 37 18.84 -24.91 19.26
N GLY A 38 18.55 -24.67 20.53
CA GLY A 38 17.61 -23.66 20.99
C GLY A 38 17.98 -22.24 20.56
N ALA A 39 19.27 -21.87 20.71
CA ALA A 39 19.75 -20.55 20.32
C ALA A 39 19.66 -20.32 18.81
N VAL A 40 20.02 -21.33 18.00
CA VAL A 40 19.89 -21.28 16.54
C VAL A 40 18.42 -21.14 16.12
N ALA A 41 17.51 -21.92 16.71
CA ALA A 41 16.09 -21.85 16.42
C ALA A 41 15.50 -20.47 16.74
N ILE A 42 15.85 -19.88 17.87
CA ILE A 42 15.41 -18.52 18.25
C ILE A 42 15.96 -17.49 17.26
N GLY A 43 17.24 -17.60 16.87
CA GLY A 43 17.85 -16.70 15.90
C GLY A 43 17.14 -16.71 14.53
N PHE A 44 16.87 -17.90 14.00
CA PHE A 44 16.14 -18.05 12.73
C PHE A 44 14.69 -17.57 12.83
N THR A 45 14.02 -17.81 13.95
CA THR A 45 12.65 -17.32 14.19
C THR A 45 12.62 -15.80 14.23
N ALA A 46 13.52 -15.17 14.97
CA ALA A 46 13.63 -13.71 15.03
C ALA A 46 13.96 -13.09 13.66
N LEU A 47 14.88 -13.69 12.91
CA LEU A 47 15.24 -13.27 11.57
C LEU A 47 14.06 -13.41 10.60
N GLY A 48 13.32 -14.52 10.67
CA GLY A 48 12.13 -14.76 9.86
C GLY A 48 11.01 -13.76 10.16
N LEU A 49 10.75 -13.49 11.43
CA LEU A 49 9.79 -12.48 11.86
C LEU A 49 10.19 -11.08 11.40
N TRP A 50 11.46 -10.71 11.55
CA TRP A 50 11.99 -9.42 11.12
C TRP A 50 11.90 -9.26 9.60
N ALA A 51 12.32 -10.26 8.83
CA ALA A 51 12.25 -10.26 7.38
C ALA A 51 10.80 -10.23 6.90
N GLY A 52 9.92 -11.04 7.50
CA GLY A 52 8.48 -11.03 7.24
C GLY A 52 7.86 -9.67 7.50
N TYR A 53 8.14 -9.08 8.67
CA TYR A 53 7.67 -7.73 9.00
C TYR A 53 8.17 -6.69 8.00
N ARG A 54 9.45 -6.70 7.63
CA ARG A 54 10.03 -5.74 6.70
C ARG A 54 9.54 -5.90 5.26
N LEU A 55 9.30 -7.13 4.80
CA LEU A 55 8.78 -7.42 3.46
C LEU A 55 7.29 -7.14 3.36
N THR A 56 6.53 -7.35 4.45
CA THR A 56 5.08 -7.16 4.50
C THR A 56 4.69 -5.76 4.96
N SER A 57 5.59 -5.06 5.68
CA SER A 57 5.40 -3.65 6.00
C SER A 57 5.40 -2.87 4.68
N ARG A 58 4.21 -2.70 4.12
CA ARG A 58 3.99 -1.67 3.10
C ARG A 58 4.56 -0.40 3.68
N GLY A 59 5.50 0.22 2.95
CA GLY A 59 6.10 1.50 3.32
C GLY A 59 5.04 2.48 3.83
N PRO A 60 5.42 3.48 4.61
CA PRO A 60 4.47 4.42 5.16
C PRO A 60 3.52 4.81 4.04
N LYS A 61 2.21 4.63 4.25
CA LYS A 61 1.21 5.21 3.36
C LYS A 61 1.58 6.68 3.37
N THR A 62 2.26 7.13 2.32
CA THR A 62 2.48 8.56 2.11
C THR A 62 1.11 9.16 2.28
N ALA A 63 0.94 10.00 3.30
CA ALA A 63 -0.34 10.63 3.57
C ALA A 63 -0.81 11.15 2.21
N PHE A 64 -1.99 10.72 1.77
CA PHE A 64 -2.50 11.09 0.45
C PHE A 64 -2.58 12.62 0.41
N GLU A 65 -1.66 13.24 -0.29
CA GLU A 65 -1.67 14.68 -0.53
C GLU A 65 -2.58 14.92 -1.72
N LYS A 66 -3.76 15.42 -1.40
CA LYS A 66 -4.77 15.77 -2.39
C LYS A 66 -4.25 16.89 -3.30
N ASN A 67 -4.37 16.69 -4.59
CA ASN A 67 -3.92 17.67 -5.57
C ASN A 67 -4.93 18.79 -5.77
N ASP A 68 -4.94 19.78 -4.86
CA ASP A 68 -5.85 20.92 -4.93
C ASP A 68 -5.63 21.78 -6.18
N ARG A 69 -4.43 21.76 -6.77
CA ARG A 69 -4.14 22.43 -8.03
C ARG A 69 -4.89 21.80 -9.20
N ALA A 70 -4.93 20.47 -9.26
CA ALA A 70 -5.69 19.76 -10.29
C ALA A 70 -7.21 20.02 -10.15
N ILE A 71 -7.73 20.05 -8.93
CA ILE A 71 -9.14 20.36 -8.64
C ILE A 71 -9.49 21.76 -9.12
N ALA A 72 -8.66 22.74 -8.80
CA ALA A 72 -8.86 24.12 -9.22
C ALA A 72 -8.73 24.29 -10.75
N ALA A 73 -7.75 23.65 -11.38
CA ALA A 73 -7.52 23.72 -12.82
C ALA A 73 -8.68 23.11 -13.64
N LEU A 74 -9.28 22.02 -13.13
CA LEU A 74 -10.44 21.37 -13.73
C LEU A 74 -11.78 22.04 -13.34
N GLY A 75 -11.76 23.00 -12.43
CA GLY A 75 -12.95 23.67 -11.94
C GLY A 75 -13.92 22.73 -11.22
N ILE A 76 -13.42 21.67 -10.56
CA ILE A 76 -14.24 20.71 -9.83
C ILE A 76 -14.77 21.41 -8.56
N SER A 77 -16.09 21.50 -8.44
CA SER A 77 -16.74 22.09 -7.27
C SER A 77 -16.67 21.14 -6.05
N GLY A 78 -16.84 21.69 -4.84
CA GLY A 78 -16.88 20.88 -3.62
C GLY A 78 -17.95 19.79 -3.68
N ARG A 79 -19.10 20.08 -4.27
CA ARG A 79 -20.20 19.10 -4.40
C ARG A 79 -19.87 17.98 -5.39
N GLU A 80 -19.24 18.30 -6.49
CA GLU A 80 -18.75 17.30 -7.46
C GLU A 80 -17.67 16.41 -6.84
N LEU A 81 -16.84 16.96 -5.97
CA LEU A 81 -15.84 16.22 -5.25
C LEU A 81 -16.44 15.23 -4.23
N GLU A 82 -17.49 15.64 -3.50
CA GLU A 82 -18.22 14.74 -2.60
C GLU A 82 -18.86 13.58 -3.39
N VAL A 83 -19.51 13.89 -4.52
CA VAL A 83 -20.07 12.88 -5.41
C VAL A 83 -18.99 11.93 -5.92
N LEU A 84 -17.84 12.45 -6.33
CA LEU A 84 -16.70 11.64 -6.81
C LEU A 84 -16.14 10.73 -5.74
N ALA A 85 -16.05 11.19 -4.50
CA ALA A 85 -15.59 10.38 -3.37
C ALA A 85 -16.53 9.20 -3.09
N LEU A 86 -17.85 9.44 -3.07
CA LEU A 86 -18.85 8.39 -2.90
C LEU A 86 -18.91 7.44 -4.11
N LEU A 87 -18.69 7.96 -5.31
CA LEU A 87 -18.54 7.17 -6.53
C LEU A 87 -17.40 6.18 -6.43
N ALA A 88 -16.25 6.60 -5.90
CA ALA A 88 -15.06 5.78 -5.74
C ALA A 88 -15.23 4.68 -4.67
N LEU A 89 -16.10 4.90 -3.69
CA LEU A 89 -16.52 3.89 -2.71
C LEU A 89 -17.49 2.84 -3.29
N GLY A 90 -17.88 2.96 -4.55
CA GLY A 90 -18.78 2.02 -5.19
C GLY A 90 -20.27 2.34 -5.00
N SER A 91 -20.65 3.45 -4.35
CA SER A 91 -22.04 3.78 -4.08
C SER A 91 -22.86 4.00 -5.36
N SER A 92 -24.05 3.46 -5.44
CA SER A 92 -25.00 3.72 -6.52
C SER A 92 -25.50 5.18 -6.49
N ASN A 93 -26.06 5.67 -7.61
CA ASN A 93 -26.58 7.04 -7.67
C ASN A 93 -27.68 7.27 -6.61
N LYS A 94 -28.45 6.26 -6.26
CA LYS A 94 -29.48 6.33 -5.23
C LYS A 94 -28.85 6.50 -3.84
N GLU A 95 -27.85 5.69 -3.51
CA GLU A 95 -27.13 5.80 -2.24
C GLU A 95 -26.37 7.13 -2.10
N ILE A 96 -25.80 7.64 -3.20
CA ILE A 96 -25.18 8.97 -3.22
C ILE A 96 -26.23 10.04 -2.94
N ALA A 97 -27.41 9.96 -3.58
CA ALA A 97 -28.52 10.88 -3.39
C ALA A 97 -28.99 10.88 -1.93
N ASP A 98 -29.19 9.70 -1.35
CA ASP A 98 -29.62 9.53 0.04
C ASP A 98 -28.58 10.14 1.01
N ARG A 99 -27.29 9.86 0.82
CA ARG A 99 -26.20 10.39 1.68
C ARG A 99 -26.03 11.89 1.57
N LEU A 100 -26.24 12.45 0.39
CA LEU A 100 -26.07 13.87 0.14
C LEU A 100 -27.37 14.67 0.30
N CYS A 101 -28.48 14.02 0.68
CA CYS A 101 -29.82 14.63 0.82
C CYS A 101 -30.26 15.39 -0.44
N VAL A 102 -30.06 14.78 -1.62
CA VAL A 102 -30.48 15.35 -2.92
C VAL A 102 -31.24 14.31 -3.73
N SER A 103 -31.83 14.75 -4.86
CA SER A 103 -32.50 13.81 -5.77
C SER A 103 -31.49 12.96 -6.56
N PRO A 104 -31.84 11.73 -6.97
CA PRO A 104 -31.01 10.94 -7.88
C PRO A 104 -30.78 11.63 -9.23
N HIS A 105 -31.68 12.47 -9.64
CA HIS A 105 -31.54 13.31 -10.84
C HIS A 105 -30.44 14.35 -10.68
N THR A 106 -30.37 15.00 -9.52
CA THR A 106 -29.34 15.98 -9.18
C THR A 106 -27.94 15.29 -9.17
N VAL A 107 -27.86 14.07 -8.64
CA VAL A 107 -26.61 13.27 -8.69
C VAL A 107 -26.18 13.01 -10.12
N LYS A 108 -27.11 12.62 -11.02
CA LYS A 108 -26.81 12.43 -12.45
C LYS A 108 -26.27 13.70 -13.10
N THR A 109 -26.84 14.87 -12.77
CA THR A 109 -26.35 16.14 -13.28
C THR A 109 -24.93 16.44 -12.82
N HIS A 110 -24.63 16.26 -11.53
CA HIS A 110 -23.26 16.42 -11.00
C HIS A 110 -22.28 15.43 -11.64
N LEU A 111 -22.70 14.20 -11.89
CA LEU A 111 -21.87 13.20 -12.57
C LEU A 111 -21.61 13.57 -14.03
N GLY A 112 -22.61 14.12 -14.74
CA GLY A 112 -22.43 14.61 -16.10
C GLY A 112 -21.35 15.70 -16.16
N HIS A 113 -21.51 16.76 -15.36
CA HIS A 113 -20.51 17.84 -15.29
C HIS A 113 -19.12 17.33 -14.87
N LEU A 114 -19.07 16.36 -13.95
CA LEU A 114 -17.82 15.77 -13.52
C LEU A 114 -17.14 14.97 -14.64
N TYR A 115 -17.91 14.21 -15.43
CA TYR A 115 -17.38 13.46 -16.57
C TYR A 115 -16.86 14.38 -17.67
N ASP A 116 -17.56 15.46 -17.94
CA ASP A 116 -17.13 16.49 -18.89
C ASP A 116 -15.80 17.15 -18.44
N LYS A 117 -15.69 17.51 -17.15
CA LYS A 117 -14.48 18.12 -16.58
C LYS A 117 -13.27 17.18 -16.54
N LEU A 118 -13.52 15.88 -16.37
CA LEU A 118 -12.45 14.85 -16.35
C LEU A 118 -12.14 14.30 -17.75
N ASP A 119 -12.90 14.73 -18.77
CA ASP A 119 -12.83 14.22 -20.14
C ASP A 119 -12.95 12.69 -20.20
N VAL A 120 -14.04 12.16 -19.63
CA VAL A 120 -14.32 10.72 -19.55
C VAL A 120 -15.79 10.42 -19.82
N ALA A 121 -16.09 9.23 -20.37
CA ALA A 121 -17.45 8.83 -20.70
C ALA A 121 -18.07 7.84 -19.71
N ARG A 122 -17.25 7.22 -18.85
CA ARG A 122 -17.70 6.10 -18.01
C ARG A 122 -17.29 6.28 -16.54
N ARG A 123 -18.13 5.76 -15.64
CA ARG A 123 -17.92 5.77 -14.19
C ARG A 123 -16.53 5.26 -13.78
N THR A 124 -16.11 4.12 -14.32
CA THR A 124 -14.80 3.51 -14.00
C THR A 124 -13.64 4.39 -14.44
N GLN A 125 -13.76 5.03 -15.60
CA GLN A 125 -12.78 5.99 -16.11
C GLN A 125 -12.68 7.23 -15.23
N ALA A 126 -13.79 7.74 -14.73
CA ALA A 126 -13.80 8.89 -13.83
C ALA A 126 -13.04 8.62 -12.52
N VAL A 127 -13.26 7.46 -11.91
CA VAL A 127 -12.55 7.05 -10.69
C VAL A 127 -11.06 6.85 -10.96
N GLN A 128 -10.73 6.19 -12.07
CA GLN A 128 -9.33 5.98 -12.47
C GLN A 128 -8.62 7.30 -12.73
N LYS A 129 -9.22 8.19 -13.52
CA LYS A 129 -8.67 9.51 -13.85
C LYS A 129 -8.46 10.37 -12.61
N ALA A 130 -9.41 10.34 -11.67
CA ALA A 130 -9.30 11.06 -10.42
C ALA A 130 -8.16 10.55 -9.53
N ARG A 131 -7.86 9.24 -9.56
CA ARG A 131 -6.69 8.66 -8.89
C ARG A 131 -5.39 9.03 -9.58
N GLU A 132 -5.33 8.98 -10.91
CA GLU A 132 -4.16 9.41 -11.70
C GLU A 132 -3.79 10.87 -11.41
N LEU A 133 -4.78 11.75 -11.29
CA LEU A 133 -4.62 13.16 -10.97
C LEU A 133 -4.38 13.42 -9.48
N ARG A 134 -4.35 12.39 -8.64
CA ARG A 134 -4.27 12.49 -7.16
C ARG A 134 -5.37 13.34 -6.53
N ILE A 135 -6.56 13.32 -7.12
CA ILE A 135 -7.76 13.93 -6.54
C ILE A 135 -8.37 12.99 -5.50
N LEU A 136 -8.29 11.67 -5.76
CA LEU A 136 -8.70 10.59 -4.87
C LEU A 136 -7.51 9.72 -4.45
N PRO A 137 -7.59 9.08 -3.27
CA PRO A 137 -6.59 8.10 -2.83
C PRO A 137 -6.59 6.81 -3.64
#